data_a10c44650952426f12468957f0d94e29
#
_entry.id   a10c44650952426f12468957f0d94e29
#
_cell.length_a   1.000
_cell.length_b   1.000
_cell.length_c   1.000
_cell.angle_alpha   90.00
_cell.angle_beta   90.00
_cell.angle_gamma   90.00
#
_symmetry.space_group_name_H-M   'P 1'
#
loop_
_entity.id
_entity.type
_entity.pdbx_description
1 polymer ?
#
loop_
_entity_poly.entity_id
_entity_poly.type
_entity_poly.pdbx_seq_one_letter_code
_entity_poly.pdbx_strand_id
1 'polypeptide(L)'
;MSLEFVRKLPTPTEIREQYPLSARATEIKKQRDAEIAKVFTGDSDKFLVIVGPCSADNEDAVLEYNHRLAKVADKVSDKLIIIPRVYTNKPRTTGEGYKGIEIGRAHV
;
A
#
# COMPACT_ATOMS: atom_id res chain seq x y z
N MET A 1 18.50 16.67 26.05
CA MET A 1 17.59 16.37 24.95
C MET A 1 16.16 16.33 25.46
N SER A 2 15.31 17.13 24.88
CA SER A 2 13.91 17.13 25.29
C SER A 2 13.08 16.24 24.36
N LEU A 3 12.07 15.59 24.95
CA LEU A 3 11.12 14.79 24.22
C LEU A 3 9.82 15.56 24.12
N GLU A 4 9.30 15.71 22.91
CA GLU A 4 8.06 16.43 22.70
C GLU A 4 7.02 15.51 22.07
N PHE A 5 5.84 15.43 22.69
CA PHE A 5 4.73 14.65 22.16
C PHE A 5 3.83 15.56 21.33
N VAL A 6 3.84 15.36 20.01
CA VAL A 6 3.04 16.17 19.09
C VAL A 6 1.60 15.68 19.05
N ARG A 7 1.40 14.36 18.96
CA ARG A 7 0.07 13.74 18.98
C ARG A 7 0.18 12.25 19.28
N LYS A 8 -0.92 11.67 19.72
CA LYS A 8 -1.06 10.23 19.88
C LYS A 8 -1.47 9.62 18.54
N LEU A 9 -0.75 8.61 18.08
CA LEU A 9 -1.15 7.84 16.91
C LEU A 9 -2.28 6.88 17.26
N PRO A 10 -3.24 6.69 16.36
CA PRO A 10 -4.30 5.71 16.58
C PRO A 10 -3.74 4.29 16.54
N THR A 11 -4.39 3.40 17.27
CA THR A 11 -4.04 1.97 17.23
C THR A 11 -4.58 1.32 15.94
N PRO A 12 -4.02 0.17 15.50
CA PRO A 12 -4.56 -0.56 14.36
C PRO A 12 -6.05 -0.90 14.51
N THR A 13 -6.50 -1.23 15.72
CA THR A 13 -7.92 -1.51 15.99
C THR A 13 -8.79 -0.29 15.76
N GLU A 14 -8.37 0.88 16.25
CA GLU A 14 -9.09 2.14 16.06
C GLU A 14 -9.19 2.50 14.57
N ILE A 15 -8.13 2.29 13.80
CA ILE A 15 -8.13 2.53 12.35
C ILE A 15 -9.09 1.59 11.64
N ARG A 16 -9.12 0.31 12.00
CA ARG A 16 -10.06 -0.65 11.40
C ARG A 16 -11.51 -0.31 11.70
N GLU A 17 -11.79 0.21 12.90
CA GLU A 17 -13.13 0.65 13.27
C GLU A 17 -13.54 1.91 12.51
N GLN A 18 -12.62 2.82 12.29
CA GLN A 18 -12.86 4.07 11.59
C GLN A 18 -13.00 3.87 10.07
N TYR A 19 -12.21 2.96 9.51
CA TYR A 19 -12.19 2.65 8.08
C TYR A 19 -12.40 1.15 7.82
N PRO A 20 -13.60 0.62 8.09
CA PRO A 20 -13.88 -0.79 7.83
C PRO A 20 -13.92 -1.05 6.33
N LEU A 21 -13.51 -2.26 5.94
CA LEU A 21 -13.65 -2.69 4.55
C LEU A 21 -15.12 -2.81 4.19
N SER A 22 -15.50 -2.28 3.04
CA SER A 22 -16.84 -2.50 2.49
C SER A 22 -17.02 -3.97 2.10
N ALA A 23 -18.28 -4.41 1.98
CA ALA A 23 -18.57 -5.76 1.52
C ALA A 23 -17.97 -6.03 0.15
N ARG A 24 -18.01 -5.05 -0.76
CA ARG A 24 -17.39 -5.14 -2.09
C ARG A 24 -15.88 -5.27 -2.02
N ALA A 25 -15.23 -4.46 -1.20
CA ALA A 25 -13.77 -4.51 -1.03
C ALA A 25 -13.33 -5.84 -0.42
N THR A 26 -14.08 -6.37 0.53
CA THR A 26 -13.82 -7.68 1.12
C THR A 26 -13.90 -8.79 0.08
N GLU A 27 -14.90 -8.77 -0.79
CA GLU A 27 -15.05 -9.76 -1.86
C GLU A 27 -13.93 -9.65 -2.89
N ILE A 28 -13.57 -8.44 -3.30
CA ILE A 28 -12.45 -8.21 -4.22
C ILE A 28 -11.16 -8.75 -3.63
N LYS A 29 -10.90 -8.48 -2.35
CA LYS A 29 -9.72 -8.99 -1.67
C LYS A 29 -9.69 -10.50 -1.67
N LYS A 30 -10.80 -11.15 -1.36
CA LYS A 30 -10.90 -12.61 -1.36
C LYS A 30 -10.59 -13.22 -2.73
N GLN A 31 -11.13 -12.64 -3.80
CA GLN A 31 -10.85 -13.06 -5.17
C GLN A 31 -9.39 -12.87 -5.54
N ARG A 32 -8.80 -11.73 -5.18
CA ARG A 32 -7.38 -11.44 -5.45
C ARG A 32 -6.46 -12.38 -4.69
N ASP A 33 -6.74 -12.65 -3.42
CA ASP A 33 -5.94 -13.58 -2.63
C ASP A 33 -5.97 -14.99 -3.25
N ALA A 34 -7.12 -15.43 -3.76
CA ALA A 34 -7.24 -16.71 -4.45
C ALA A 34 -6.44 -16.75 -5.77
N GLU A 35 -6.48 -15.68 -6.56
CA GLU A 35 -5.70 -15.57 -7.80
C GLU A 35 -4.19 -15.60 -7.52
N ILE A 36 -3.75 -14.90 -6.49
CA ILE A 36 -2.33 -14.87 -6.08
C ILE A 36 -1.89 -16.28 -5.62
N ALA A 37 -2.70 -16.96 -4.83
CA ALA A 37 -2.42 -18.33 -4.39
C ALA A 37 -2.20 -19.27 -5.58
N LYS A 38 -2.99 -19.14 -6.64
CA LYS A 38 -2.85 -19.96 -7.85
C LYS A 38 -1.52 -19.74 -8.57
N VAL A 39 -0.96 -18.54 -8.52
CA VAL A 39 0.37 -18.29 -9.09
C VAL A 39 1.43 -19.09 -8.32
N PHE A 40 1.35 -19.09 -6.99
CA PHE A 40 2.32 -19.84 -6.17
C PHE A 40 2.17 -21.36 -6.27
N THR A 41 0.98 -21.86 -6.52
CA THR A 41 0.75 -23.31 -6.69
C THR A 41 1.00 -23.80 -8.12
N GLY A 42 1.26 -22.90 -9.06
CA GLY A 42 1.46 -23.26 -10.47
C GLY A 42 0.18 -23.43 -11.27
N ASP A 43 -0.99 -23.14 -10.68
CA ASP A 43 -2.27 -23.24 -11.36
C ASP A 43 -2.60 -22.04 -12.27
N SER A 44 -1.77 -21.02 -12.24
CA SER A 44 -1.90 -19.82 -13.06
C SER A 44 -0.58 -19.46 -13.71
N ASP A 45 -0.62 -19.07 -14.99
CA ASP A 45 0.54 -18.62 -15.75
C ASP A 45 0.82 -17.13 -15.58
N LYS A 46 0.02 -16.43 -14.79
CA LYS A 46 0.20 -14.99 -14.60
C LYS A 46 1.43 -14.66 -13.78
N PHE A 47 2.02 -13.49 -14.06
CA PHE A 47 3.10 -12.96 -13.25
C PHE A 47 2.54 -12.02 -12.18
N LEU A 48 3.15 -12.06 -11.00
CA LEU A 48 2.89 -11.08 -9.95
C LEU A 48 3.81 -9.87 -10.15
N VAL A 49 3.23 -8.69 -10.16
CA VAL A 49 3.99 -7.44 -10.27
C VAL A 49 3.65 -6.57 -9.07
N ILE A 50 4.62 -6.40 -8.18
CA ILE A 50 4.47 -5.54 -7.01
C ILE A 50 5.12 -4.21 -7.33
N VAL A 51 4.33 -3.16 -7.39
CA VAL A 51 4.80 -1.85 -7.84
C VAL A 51 4.12 -0.72 -7.06
N GLY A 52 4.86 0.33 -6.79
CA GLY A 52 4.34 1.48 -6.08
C GLY A 52 5.34 2.62 -6.01
N PRO A 53 4.94 3.77 -5.48
CA PRO A 53 5.85 4.88 -5.24
C PRO A 53 7.00 4.48 -4.32
N CYS A 54 8.08 5.24 -4.38
CA CYS A 54 9.26 4.98 -3.55
C CYS A 54 8.92 4.96 -2.06
N SER A 55 8.08 5.88 -1.60
CA SER A 55 7.55 5.91 -0.24
C SER A 55 6.17 6.56 -0.21
N ALA A 56 5.35 6.19 0.76
CA ALA A 56 4.02 6.74 0.95
C ALA A 56 4.09 7.93 1.93
N ASP A 57 4.72 9.01 1.49
CA ASP A 57 4.89 10.22 2.29
C ASP A 57 3.85 11.31 2.00
N ASN A 58 3.10 11.16 0.93
CA ASN A 58 2.03 12.07 0.54
C ASN A 58 0.80 11.26 0.15
N GLU A 59 -0.27 11.43 0.92
CA GLU A 59 -1.49 10.67 0.76
C GLU A 59 -2.15 10.87 -0.61
N ASP A 60 -2.27 12.12 -1.06
CA ASP A 60 -2.90 12.43 -2.34
C ASP A 60 -2.11 11.84 -3.51
N ALA A 61 -0.79 11.88 -3.45
CA ALA A 61 0.07 11.29 -4.46
C ALA A 61 -0.10 9.77 -4.53
N VAL A 62 -0.20 9.11 -3.39
CA VAL A 62 -0.43 7.66 -3.31
C VAL A 62 -1.79 7.28 -3.90
N LEU A 63 -2.83 8.03 -3.56
CA LEU A 63 -4.18 7.80 -4.07
C LEU A 63 -4.23 7.98 -5.59
N GLU A 64 -3.63 9.04 -6.11
CA GLU A 64 -3.55 9.27 -7.55
C GLU A 64 -2.78 8.18 -8.29
N TYR A 65 -1.63 7.78 -7.72
CA TYR A 65 -0.84 6.68 -8.29
C TYR A 65 -1.66 5.39 -8.38
N ASN A 66 -2.31 5.02 -7.30
CA ASN A 66 -3.11 3.80 -7.25
C ASN A 66 -4.30 3.86 -8.18
N HIS A 67 -4.92 5.02 -8.33
CA HIS A 67 -6.02 5.22 -9.27
C HIS A 67 -5.58 5.00 -10.73
N ARG A 68 -4.45 5.56 -11.11
CA ARG A 68 -3.85 5.33 -12.44
C ARG A 68 -3.43 3.89 -12.64
N LEU A 69 -2.83 3.29 -11.61
CA LEU A 69 -2.40 1.89 -11.64
C LEU A 69 -3.56 0.93 -11.84
N ALA A 70 -4.70 1.19 -11.22
CA ALA A 70 -5.89 0.37 -11.37
C ALA A 70 -6.35 0.28 -12.83
N LYS A 71 -6.27 1.39 -13.57
CA LYS A 71 -6.61 1.41 -15.00
C LYS A 71 -5.65 0.58 -15.84
N VAL A 72 -4.37 0.61 -15.51
CA VAL A 72 -3.36 -0.22 -16.18
C VAL A 72 -3.56 -1.69 -15.82
N ALA A 73 -3.85 -1.97 -14.56
CA ALA A 73 -4.09 -3.34 -14.08
C ALA A 73 -5.23 -4.02 -14.84
N ASP A 74 -6.31 -3.30 -15.14
CA ASP A 74 -7.42 -3.84 -15.93
C ASP A 74 -6.99 -4.19 -17.36
N LYS A 75 -6.11 -3.40 -17.96
CA LYS A 75 -5.62 -3.64 -19.32
C LYS A 75 -4.69 -4.84 -19.46
N VAL A 76 -3.99 -5.20 -18.41
CA VAL A 76 -2.98 -6.27 -18.41
C VAL A 76 -3.41 -7.49 -17.58
N SER A 77 -4.65 -7.54 -17.15
CA SER A 77 -5.16 -8.55 -16.23
C SER A 77 -5.15 -9.98 -16.80
N ASP A 78 -5.04 -10.13 -18.11
CA ASP A 78 -4.91 -11.43 -18.75
C ASP A 78 -3.58 -12.12 -18.46
N LYS A 79 -2.51 -11.35 -18.20
CA LYS A 79 -1.15 -11.87 -18.00
C LYS A 79 -0.51 -11.49 -16.68
N LEU A 80 -0.95 -10.40 -16.08
CA LEU A 80 -0.33 -9.85 -14.88
C LEU A 80 -1.34 -9.68 -13.76
N ILE A 81 -0.88 -9.98 -12.54
CA ILE A 81 -1.59 -9.58 -11.32
C ILE A 81 -0.78 -8.44 -10.71
N ILE A 82 -1.34 -7.24 -10.74
CA ILE A 82 -0.66 -6.06 -10.21
C ILE A 82 -1.06 -5.87 -8.75
N ILE A 83 -0.05 -5.79 -7.90
CA ILE A 83 -0.22 -5.55 -6.47
C ILE A 83 0.37 -4.18 -6.17
N PRO A 84 -0.46 -3.19 -5.81
CA PRO A 84 0.06 -1.89 -5.42
C PRO A 84 0.80 -1.97 -4.11
N ARG A 85 2.00 -1.40 -4.08
CA ARG A 85 2.80 -1.33 -2.87
C ARG A 85 2.66 0.06 -2.25
N VAL A 86 2.28 0.09 -0.98
CA VAL A 86 2.25 1.31 -0.18
C VAL A 86 3.32 1.20 0.90
N TYR A 87 4.45 1.88 0.69
CA TYR A 87 5.60 1.74 1.57
C TYR A 87 5.59 2.85 2.62
N THR A 88 5.02 2.55 3.77
CA THR A 88 4.73 3.54 4.82
C THR A 88 5.88 3.81 5.77
N ASN A 89 6.91 2.97 5.80
CA ASN A 89 8.04 3.10 6.71
C ASN A 89 9.35 2.77 6.01
N LYS A 90 9.74 3.60 5.05
CA LYS A 90 10.93 3.33 4.26
C LYS A 90 12.21 3.70 5.00
N PRO A 91 13.16 2.76 5.18
CA PRO A 91 14.48 3.08 5.68
C PRO A 91 15.27 3.88 4.63
N ARG A 92 16.02 4.86 5.09
CA ARG A 92 16.87 5.70 4.23
C ARG A 92 18.32 5.58 4.67
N THR A 93 19.19 5.20 3.75
CA THR A 93 20.62 5.02 4.03
C THR A 93 21.27 6.31 4.48
N THR A 94 20.93 7.43 3.86
CA THR A 94 21.49 8.74 4.20
C THR A 94 20.75 9.43 5.32
N GLY A 95 19.58 8.93 5.73
CA GLY A 95 18.71 9.61 6.67
C GLY A 95 17.92 10.77 6.07
N GLU A 96 18.11 11.08 4.81
CA GLU A 96 17.41 12.16 4.12
C GLU A 96 16.08 11.70 3.53
N GLY A 97 15.15 12.63 3.41
CA GLY A 97 13.84 12.40 2.84
C GLY A 97 12.85 11.78 3.82
N TYR A 98 11.62 11.67 3.39
CA TYR A 98 10.55 11.17 4.22
C TYR A 98 10.51 9.65 4.22
N LYS A 99 10.23 9.06 5.37
CA LYS A 99 10.14 7.61 5.54
C LYS A 99 8.73 7.09 5.32
N GLY A 100 7.73 7.91 5.53
CA GLY A 100 6.33 7.56 5.37
C GLY A 100 5.42 8.58 6.03
N ILE A 101 4.12 8.41 5.89
CA ILE A 101 3.12 9.36 6.36
C ILE A 101 3.16 9.52 7.87
N GLU A 102 3.24 8.42 8.60
CA GLU A 102 3.15 8.44 10.06
C GLU A 102 4.44 8.84 10.76
N ILE A 103 5.58 8.63 10.12
CA ILE A 103 6.86 8.97 10.70
C ILE A 103 7.14 10.47 10.59
N GLY A 104 6.41 11.12 9.74
CA GLY A 104 6.46 12.54 9.64
C GLY A 104 7.64 13.09 8.89
N ARG A 105 7.54 14.35 8.73
CA ARG A 105 8.46 15.17 7.97
C ARG A 105 9.29 16.05 8.88
N ALA A 106 9.41 15.62 10.09
CA ALA A 106 9.78 16.44 11.16
C ALA A 106 11.06 17.05 10.97
N HIS A 107 11.89 16.66 10.46
CA HIS A 107 13.02 17.27 10.36
C HIS A 107 13.88 16.67 9.63
N VAL A 108 14.10 17.33 9.11
CA VAL A 108 15.10 17.09 8.27
C VAL A 108 16.33 17.79 8.58
#